data_0e6fcffc65544db4d1be974400f363ea
#
_entry.id   0e6fcffc65544db4d1be974400f363ea
#
_cell.length_a   1.000
_cell.length_b   1.000
_cell.length_c   1.000
_cell.angle_alpha   90.00
_cell.angle_beta   90.00
_cell.angle_gamma   90.00
#
_symmetry.space_group_name_H-M   'P 1'
#
loop_
_entity.id
_entity.type
_entity.pdbx_description
1 polymer ?
#
loop_
_entity_poly.entity_id
_entity_poly.type
_entity_poly.pdbx_seq_one_letter_code
_entity_poly.pdbx_strand_id
1 'polypeptide(L)'
;MTALTAAYTAAQAHRPATAYEFAAQAEEITHHLARRPDAAGPRRELTAAQCALYRIGIHRHLGDLDTALAHARRPRPTQLPTAERRARATTDTARALLDAGDAAAAFAQLRLVELAARHEARRPAVQALTARIAEQRPVLAGLVAYTRRTTAYPSSR
;
A
#
# COMPACT_ATOMS: atom_id res chain seq x y z
N MET A 1 8.16 -13.80 -11.93
CA MET A 1 7.07 -12.87 -11.53
C MET A 1 6.13 -13.63 -10.60
N THR A 2 5.80 -13.08 -9.44
CA THR A 2 4.90 -13.75 -8.48
C THR A 2 3.44 -13.60 -8.92
N ALA A 3 2.54 -14.52 -8.49
CA ALA A 3 1.10 -14.41 -8.76
C ALA A 3 0.51 -13.06 -8.29
N LEU A 4 0.95 -12.53 -7.14
CA LEU A 4 0.52 -11.21 -6.66
C LEU A 4 0.94 -10.07 -7.60
N THR A 5 2.15 -10.12 -8.15
CA THR A 5 2.60 -9.11 -9.11
C THR A 5 1.80 -9.20 -10.41
N ALA A 6 1.50 -10.42 -10.89
CA ALA A 6 0.66 -10.64 -12.05
C ALA A 6 -0.77 -10.12 -11.83
N ALA A 7 -1.36 -10.40 -10.65
CA ALA A 7 -2.66 -9.89 -10.27
C ALA A 7 -2.71 -8.34 -10.27
N TYR A 8 -1.69 -7.72 -9.68
CA TYR A 8 -1.59 -6.26 -9.62
C TYR A 8 -1.46 -5.63 -11.02
N THR A 9 -0.59 -6.20 -11.87
CA THR A 9 -0.42 -5.74 -13.27
C THR A 9 -1.70 -5.90 -14.08
N ALA A 10 -2.43 -7.02 -13.90
CA ALA A 10 -3.71 -7.24 -14.55
C ALA A 10 -4.78 -6.21 -14.10
N ALA A 11 -4.79 -5.86 -12.80
CA ALA A 11 -5.67 -4.82 -12.27
C ALA A 11 -5.35 -3.44 -12.85
N GLN A 12 -4.06 -3.09 -12.97
CA GLN A 12 -3.63 -1.84 -13.64
C GLN A 12 -4.05 -1.80 -15.12
N ALA A 13 -4.10 -2.95 -15.78
CA ALA A 13 -4.56 -3.10 -17.16
C ALA A 13 -6.10 -3.21 -17.26
N HIS A 14 -6.84 -3.00 -16.18
CA HIS A 14 -8.29 -3.13 -16.10
C HIS A 14 -8.82 -4.50 -16.58
N ARG A 15 -8.11 -5.58 -16.21
CA ARG A 15 -8.50 -6.98 -16.49
C ARG A 15 -8.96 -7.67 -15.21
N PRO A 16 -10.23 -7.45 -14.77
CA PRO A 16 -10.68 -7.90 -13.46
C PRO A 16 -10.64 -9.42 -13.29
N ALA A 17 -11.10 -10.19 -14.27
CA ALA A 17 -11.10 -11.65 -14.19
C ALA A 17 -9.69 -12.20 -13.96
N THR A 18 -8.72 -11.78 -14.78
CA THR A 18 -7.31 -12.19 -14.66
C THR A 18 -6.70 -11.73 -13.32
N ALA A 19 -7.04 -10.51 -12.86
CA ALA A 19 -6.53 -9.99 -11.59
C ALA A 19 -7.03 -10.83 -10.41
N TYR A 20 -8.31 -11.17 -10.40
CA TYR A 20 -8.90 -11.99 -9.32
C TYR A 20 -8.41 -13.43 -9.35
N GLU A 21 -8.23 -14.04 -10.52
CA GLU A 21 -7.69 -15.38 -10.69
C GLU A 21 -6.28 -15.49 -10.09
N PHE A 22 -5.35 -14.63 -10.47
CA PHE A 22 -4.00 -14.62 -9.90
C PHE A 22 -3.96 -14.29 -8.41
N ALA A 23 -4.85 -13.42 -7.94
CA ALA A 23 -4.93 -13.10 -6.53
C ALA A 23 -5.46 -14.30 -5.71
N ALA A 24 -6.47 -15.02 -6.21
CA ALA A 24 -6.97 -16.24 -5.59
C ALA A 24 -5.91 -17.35 -5.57
N GLN A 25 -5.16 -17.52 -6.65
CA GLN A 25 -4.04 -18.47 -6.73
C GLN A 25 -2.98 -18.16 -5.65
N ALA A 26 -2.64 -16.88 -5.44
CA ALA A 26 -1.69 -16.49 -4.42
C ALA A 26 -2.20 -16.80 -2.99
N GLU A 27 -3.48 -16.59 -2.74
CA GLU A 27 -4.11 -16.90 -1.46
C GLU A 27 -4.16 -18.41 -1.19
N GLU A 28 -4.45 -19.22 -2.21
CA GLU A 28 -4.44 -20.68 -2.13
C GLU A 28 -3.04 -21.20 -1.79
N ILE A 29 -2.01 -20.72 -2.48
CA ILE A 29 -0.61 -21.04 -2.18
C ILE A 29 -0.28 -20.67 -0.74
N THR A 30 -0.67 -19.47 -0.28
CA THR A 30 -0.43 -19.01 1.09
C THR A 30 -1.10 -19.94 2.11
N HIS A 31 -2.34 -20.33 1.84
CA HIS A 31 -3.09 -21.24 2.71
C HIS A 31 -2.48 -22.64 2.76
N HIS A 32 -2.01 -23.13 1.61
CA HIS A 32 -1.32 -24.42 1.52
C HIS A 32 0.00 -24.41 2.30
N LEU A 33 0.81 -23.36 2.16
CA LEU A 33 2.05 -23.18 2.90
C LEU A 33 1.84 -23.04 4.40
N ALA A 34 0.75 -22.40 4.83
CA ALA A 34 0.42 -22.27 6.25
C ALA A 34 0.14 -23.62 6.94
N ARG A 35 -0.35 -24.60 6.17
CA ARG A 35 -0.60 -25.97 6.68
C ARG A 35 0.64 -26.86 6.70
N ARG A 36 1.77 -26.43 6.14
CA ARG A 36 3.04 -27.16 6.11
C ARG A 36 4.16 -26.28 6.69
N PRO A 37 4.22 -26.13 8.02
CA PRO A 37 5.20 -25.25 8.66
C PRO A 37 6.65 -25.64 8.35
N ASP A 38 6.93 -26.94 8.16
CA ASP A 38 8.26 -27.46 7.91
C ASP A 38 8.79 -27.23 6.48
N ALA A 39 7.91 -26.97 5.52
CA ALA A 39 8.27 -26.64 4.14
C ALA A 39 8.63 -25.16 3.94
N ALA A 40 8.49 -24.34 4.96
CA ALA A 40 8.72 -22.92 4.90
C ALA A 40 10.12 -22.60 5.44
N GLY A 41 11.07 -22.41 4.55
CA GLY A 41 12.34 -21.80 4.88
C GLY A 41 12.18 -20.39 5.49
N PRO A 42 13.27 -19.78 6.03
CA PRO A 42 13.24 -18.53 6.80
C PRO A 42 12.72 -17.30 6.03
N ARG A 43 12.46 -17.41 4.73
CA ARG A 43 11.94 -16.33 3.88
C ARG A 43 10.54 -16.68 3.34
N ARG A 44 9.53 -16.58 4.20
CA ARG A 44 8.14 -16.58 3.72
C ARG A 44 7.86 -15.26 3.00
N GLU A 45 8.09 -15.23 1.70
CA GLU A 45 7.79 -14.04 0.89
C GLU A 45 6.28 -13.87 0.67
N LEU A 46 5.51 -14.97 0.73
CA LEU A 46 4.07 -14.95 0.53
C LEU A 46 3.35 -15.26 1.84
N THR A 47 2.68 -14.25 2.39
CA THR A 47 1.89 -14.33 3.62
C THR A 47 0.48 -13.79 3.41
N ALA A 48 -0.46 -14.16 4.29
CA ALA A 48 -1.82 -13.61 4.26
C ALA A 48 -1.83 -12.06 4.37
N ALA A 49 -0.92 -11.50 5.18
CA ALA A 49 -0.76 -10.06 5.30
C ALA A 49 -0.28 -9.43 3.98
N GLN A 50 0.59 -10.10 3.25
CA GLN A 50 1.05 -9.64 1.94
C GLN A 50 -0.03 -9.77 0.87
N CYS A 51 -0.82 -10.84 0.87
CA CYS A 51 -1.99 -10.95 -0.01
C CYS A 51 -2.96 -9.80 0.25
N ALA A 52 -3.29 -9.50 1.52
CA ALA A 52 -4.15 -8.38 1.87
C ALA A 52 -3.59 -7.04 1.40
N LEU A 53 -2.27 -6.80 1.53
CA LEU A 53 -1.61 -5.61 1.01
C LEU A 53 -1.81 -5.44 -0.51
N TYR A 54 -1.57 -6.48 -1.29
CA TYR A 54 -1.76 -6.42 -2.75
C TYR A 54 -3.23 -6.23 -3.14
N ARG A 55 -4.17 -6.81 -2.37
CA ARG A 55 -5.62 -6.64 -2.56
C ARG A 55 -6.05 -5.17 -2.46
N ILE A 56 -5.42 -4.37 -1.60
CA ILE A 56 -5.71 -2.92 -1.52
C ILE A 56 -5.51 -2.27 -2.90
N GLY A 57 -4.34 -2.48 -3.51
CA GLY A 57 -4.04 -1.90 -4.81
C GLY A 57 -4.86 -2.50 -5.95
N ILE A 58 -5.11 -3.82 -5.93
CA ILE A 58 -5.90 -4.51 -6.95
C ILE A 58 -7.32 -3.95 -6.99
N HIS A 59 -8.04 -3.94 -5.86
CA HIS A 59 -9.40 -3.43 -5.80
C HIS A 59 -9.48 -1.93 -6.11
N ARG A 60 -8.49 -1.14 -5.63
CA ARG A 60 -8.41 0.27 -5.97
C ARG A 60 -8.29 0.50 -7.48
N HIS A 61 -7.41 -0.23 -8.20
CA HIS A 61 -7.26 -0.12 -9.66
C HIS A 61 -8.50 -0.57 -10.42
N LEU A 62 -9.27 -1.48 -9.86
CA LEU A 62 -10.54 -1.94 -10.43
C LEU A 62 -11.75 -1.06 -10.03
N GLY A 63 -11.54 0.01 -9.24
CA GLY A 63 -12.58 0.95 -8.83
C GLY A 63 -13.42 0.50 -7.63
N ASP A 64 -13.11 -0.64 -7.03
CA ASP A 64 -13.80 -1.17 -5.84
C ASP A 64 -13.12 -0.64 -4.57
N LEU A 65 -13.39 0.63 -4.25
CA LEU A 65 -12.75 1.33 -3.14
C LEU A 65 -13.19 0.78 -1.77
N ASP A 66 -14.43 0.35 -1.62
CA ASP A 66 -14.93 -0.20 -0.37
C ASP A 66 -14.20 -1.48 0.01
N THR A 67 -14.03 -2.40 -0.94
CA THR A 67 -13.26 -3.62 -0.75
C THR A 67 -11.77 -3.33 -0.55
N ALA A 68 -11.19 -2.36 -1.26
CA ALA A 68 -9.82 -1.94 -1.05
C ALA A 68 -9.59 -1.47 0.40
N LEU A 69 -10.47 -0.62 0.93
CA LEU A 69 -10.41 -0.12 2.31
C LEU A 69 -10.70 -1.22 3.34
N ALA A 70 -11.58 -2.18 3.03
CA ALA A 70 -11.79 -3.35 3.88
C ALA A 70 -10.52 -4.21 4.01
N HIS A 71 -9.77 -4.39 2.91
CA HIS A 71 -8.47 -5.05 2.95
C HIS A 71 -7.42 -4.25 3.72
N ALA A 72 -7.43 -2.91 3.65
CA ALA A 72 -6.51 -2.06 4.39
C ALA A 72 -6.64 -2.18 5.92
N ARG A 73 -7.80 -2.56 6.42
CA ARG A 73 -8.07 -2.74 7.87
C ARG A 73 -7.59 -4.09 8.42
N ARG A 74 -7.29 -5.08 7.56
CA ARG A 74 -6.98 -6.46 7.97
C ARG A 74 -5.56 -6.67 8.50
N PRO A 75 -4.48 -6.23 7.82
CA PRO A 75 -3.15 -6.47 8.32
C PRO A 75 -2.81 -5.53 9.47
N ARG A 76 -2.41 -6.09 10.61
CA ARG A 76 -1.74 -5.29 11.63
C ARG A 76 -0.34 -4.92 11.12
N PRO A 77 0.16 -3.69 11.36
CA PRO A 77 1.50 -3.28 10.94
C PRO A 77 2.60 -4.26 11.36
N THR A 78 2.45 -4.89 12.52
CA THR A 78 3.37 -5.90 13.07
C THR A 78 3.44 -7.19 12.25
N GLN A 79 2.44 -7.49 11.41
CA GLN A 79 2.42 -8.66 10.53
C GLN A 79 3.21 -8.45 9.23
N LEU A 80 3.61 -7.21 8.94
CA LEU A 80 4.45 -6.88 7.80
C LEU A 80 5.91 -6.77 8.26
N PRO A 81 6.81 -7.64 7.74
CA PRO A 81 8.13 -7.87 8.33
C PRO A 81 9.07 -6.67 8.21
N THR A 82 8.91 -5.82 7.20
CA THR A 82 9.83 -4.70 6.94
C THR A 82 9.15 -3.35 7.02
N ALA A 83 9.91 -2.30 7.38
CA ALA A 83 9.44 -0.92 7.40
C ALA A 83 8.95 -0.49 6.01
N GLU A 84 9.63 -0.93 4.94
CA GLU A 84 9.24 -0.67 3.56
C GLU A 84 7.86 -1.27 3.23
N ARG A 85 7.60 -2.53 3.59
CA ARG A 85 6.29 -3.16 3.36
C ARG A 85 5.18 -2.47 4.16
N ARG A 86 5.47 -2.04 5.39
CA ARG A 86 4.52 -1.23 6.18
C ARG A 86 4.24 0.11 5.52
N ALA A 87 5.29 0.82 5.08
CA ALA A 87 5.15 2.08 4.36
C ALA A 87 4.35 1.91 3.06
N ARG A 88 4.59 0.83 2.30
CA ARG A 88 3.83 0.52 1.08
C ARG A 88 2.36 0.29 1.38
N ALA A 89 2.02 -0.53 2.38
CA ALA A 89 0.63 -0.77 2.79
C ALA A 89 -0.08 0.54 3.14
N THR A 90 0.59 1.38 3.92
CA THR A 90 0.08 2.69 4.35
C THR A 90 -0.08 3.64 3.16
N THR A 91 0.86 3.64 2.20
CA THR A 91 0.77 4.45 0.97
C THR A 91 -0.39 3.99 0.07
N ASP A 92 -0.59 2.68 -0.09
CA ASP A 92 -1.69 2.14 -0.89
C ASP A 92 -3.05 2.42 -0.22
N THR A 93 -3.11 2.38 1.11
CA THR A 93 -4.28 2.83 1.89
C THR A 93 -4.55 4.32 1.67
N ALA A 94 -3.51 5.17 1.71
CA ALA A 94 -3.66 6.61 1.45
C ALA A 94 -4.22 6.88 0.05
N ARG A 95 -3.75 6.14 -0.96
CA ARG A 95 -4.29 6.25 -2.32
C ARG A 95 -5.77 5.89 -2.40
N ALA A 96 -6.16 4.78 -1.78
CA ALA A 96 -7.56 4.35 -1.76
C ALA A 96 -8.46 5.36 -1.04
N LEU A 97 -8.01 5.91 0.09
CA LEU A 97 -8.73 6.96 0.82
C LEU A 97 -8.88 8.24 0.01
N LEU A 98 -7.81 8.67 -0.69
CA LEU A 98 -7.86 9.86 -1.53
C LEU A 98 -8.80 9.66 -2.73
N ASP A 99 -8.76 8.50 -3.36
CA ASP A 99 -9.65 8.16 -4.47
C ASP A 99 -11.12 8.05 -3.99
N ALA A 100 -11.35 7.70 -2.71
CA ALA A 100 -12.66 7.75 -2.05
C ALA A 100 -13.07 9.17 -1.57
N GLY A 101 -12.25 10.20 -1.82
CA GLY A 101 -12.55 11.59 -1.45
C GLY A 101 -12.16 11.99 -0.03
N ASP A 102 -11.54 11.11 0.76
CA ASP A 102 -11.10 11.42 2.11
C ASP A 102 -9.62 11.84 2.14
N ALA A 103 -9.36 13.07 1.70
CA ALA A 103 -8.03 13.65 1.69
C ALA A 103 -7.41 13.80 3.09
N ALA A 104 -8.24 14.01 4.13
CA ALA A 104 -7.76 14.14 5.50
C ALA A 104 -7.25 12.82 6.05
N ALA A 105 -8.00 11.74 5.88
CA ALA A 105 -7.57 10.39 6.25
C ALA A 105 -6.37 9.94 5.41
N ALA A 106 -6.33 10.25 4.10
CA ALA A 106 -5.19 9.98 3.25
C ALA A 106 -3.91 10.66 3.76
N PHE A 107 -4.00 11.93 4.16
CA PHE A 107 -2.86 12.64 4.75
C PHE A 107 -2.41 12.04 6.08
N ALA A 108 -3.34 11.62 6.94
CA ALA A 108 -3.01 10.93 8.17
C ALA A 108 -2.19 9.66 7.90
N GLN A 109 -2.51 8.91 6.85
CA GLN A 109 -1.71 7.75 6.43
C GLN A 109 -0.30 8.16 5.97
N LEU A 110 -0.12 9.24 5.21
CA LEU A 110 1.21 9.68 4.77
C LEU A 110 2.10 10.09 5.95
N ARG A 111 1.52 10.63 7.02
CA ARG A 111 2.28 10.90 8.27
C ARG A 111 2.79 9.60 8.92
N LEU A 112 2.04 8.52 8.84
CA LEU A 112 2.50 7.21 9.32
C LEU A 112 3.62 6.65 8.44
N VAL A 113 3.60 6.90 7.11
CA VAL A 113 4.73 6.57 6.22
C VAL A 113 5.99 7.28 6.66
N GLU A 114 5.92 8.59 6.94
CA GLU A 114 7.06 9.39 7.41
C GLU A 114 7.64 8.85 8.72
N LEU A 115 6.77 8.45 9.66
CA LEU A 115 7.19 7.88 10.95
C LEU A 115 7.82 6.50 10.80
N ALA A 116 7.29 5.65 9.92
CA ALA A 116 7.77 4.29 9.74
C ALA A 116 9.06 4.22 8.91
N ALA A 117 9.17 5.05 7.86
CA ALA A 117 10.27 5.02 6.91
C ALA A 117 10.41 6.37 6.19
N ARG A 118 11.19 7.29 6.74
CA ARG A 118 11.37 8.66 6.19
C ARG A 118 11.78 8.70 4.72
N HIS A 119 12.61 7.76 4.27
CA HIS A 119 13.05 7.69 2.87
C HIS A 119 11.89 7.32 1.94
N GLU A 120 10.92 6.51 2.39
CA GLU A 120 9.71 6.18 1.62
C GLU A 120 8.83 7.42 1.43
N ALA A 121 8.70 8.28 2.43
CA ALA A 121 7.94 9.53 2.32
C ALA A 121 8.51 10.50 1.26
N ARG A 122 9.80 10.34 0.93
CA ARG A 122 10.49 11.16 -0.09
C ARG A 122 10.41 10.60 -1.50
N ARG A 123 9.85 9.42 -1.69
CA ARG A 123 9.70 8.83 -3.03
C ARG A 123 8.80 9.71 -3.91
N PRO A 124 9.13 9.88 -5.20
CA PRO A 124 8.34 10.70 -6.13
C PRO A 124 6.85 10.33 -6.14
N ALA A 125 6.53 9.04 -6.04
CA ALA A 125 5.15 8.57 -6.00
C ALA A 125 4.38 9.03 -4.73
N VAL A 126 5.07 9.19 -3.59
CA VAL A 126 4.47 9.71 -2.36
C VAL A 126 4.36 11.23 -2.41
N GLN A 127 5.33 11.91 -3.01
CA GLN A 127 5.27 13.35 -3.25
C GLN A 127 4.12 13.72 -4.19
N ALA A 128 3.93 12.98 -5.28
CA ALA A 128 2.79 13.15 -6.18
C ALA A 128 1.45 12.96 -5.47
N LEU A 129 1.35 11.96 -4.57
CA LEU A 129 0.16 11.75 -3.75
C LEU A 129 -0.07 12.92 -2.77
N THR A 130 1.00 13.45 -2.17
CA THR A 130 0.93 14.65 -1.31
C THR A 130 0.41 15.86 -2.08
N ALA A 131 0.86 16.08 -3.31
CA ALA A 131 0.39 17.16 -4.17
C ALA A 131 -1.11 17.01 -4.47
N ARG A 132 -1.58 15.81 -4.83
CA ARG A 132 -3.01 15.55 -5.04
C ARG A 132 -3.86 15.81 -3.79
N ILE A 133 -3.35 15.48 -2.59
CA ILE A 133 -4.01 15.80 -1.33
C ILE A 133 -4.11 17.32 -1.16
N ALA A 134 -3.04 18.07 -1.47
CA ALA A 134 -3.04 19.52 -1.39
C ALA A 134 -4.02 20.17 -2.37
N GLU A 135 -4.19 19.61 -3.57
CA GLU A 135 -5.19 20.05 -4.55
C GLU A 135 -6.62 19.87 -4.05
N GLN A 136 -6.94 18.73 -3.41
CA GLN A 136 -8.28 18.46 -2.88
C GLN A 136 -8.58 19.21 -1.57
N ARG A 137 -7.59 19.38 -0.72
CA ARG A 137 -7.71 20.03 0.61
C ARG A 137 -6.48 20.89 0.89
N PRO A 138 -6.39 22.10 0.30
CA PRO A 138 -5.22 22.97 0.45
C PRO A 138 -4.98 23.41 1.91
N VAL A 139 -6.03 23.47 2.73
CA VAL A 139 -5.96 23.88 4.14
C VAL A 139 -6.07 22.66 5.05
N LEU A 140 -5.03 21.80 5.05
CA LEU A 140 -4.88 20.70 6.01
C LEU A 140 -3.78 21.05 7.02
N ALA A 141 -4.11 20.93 8.31
CA ALA A 141 -3.15 21.19 9.38
C ALA A 141 -1.91 20.31 9.25
N GLY A 142 -0.74 20.94 9.16
CA GLY A 142 0.55 20.25 9.06
C GLY A 142 0.97 19.81 7.65
N LEU A 143 0.13 19.96 6.61
CA LEU A 143 0.45 19.55 5.25
C LEU A 143 1.66 20.32 4.68
N VAL A 144 1.70 21.64 4.87
CA VAL A 144 2.82 22.47 4.40
C VAL A 144 4.14 22.08 5.09
N ALA A 145 4.10 21.85 6.41
CA ALA A 145 5.28 21.41 7.15
C ALA A 145 5.75 20.01 6.71
N TYR A 146 4.81 19.09 6.47
CA TYR A 146 5.09 17.75 5.95
C TYR A 146 5.76 17.84 4.58
N THR A 147 5.19 18.60 3.64
CA THR A 147 5.73 18.80 2.29
C THR A 147 7.18 19.31 2.36
N ARG A 148 7.44 20.34 3.17
CA ARG A 148 8.80 20.88 3.34
C ARG A 148 9.79 19.83 3.81
N ARG A 149 9.43 19.00 4.80
CA ARG A 149 10.33 17.96 5.33
C ARG A 149 10.59 16.83 4.34
N THR A 150 9.61 16.49 3.53
CA THR A 150 9.71 15.37 2.57
C THR A 150 10.33 15.76 1.24
N THR A 151 10.25 17.04 0.84
CA THR A 151 10.90 17.58 -0.37
C THR A 151 12.30 18.10 -0.13
N ALA A 152 12.67 18.45 1.12
CA ALA A 152 14.03 18.91 1.41
C ALA A 152 15.04 17.81 1.09
N TYR A 153 15.92 18.06 0.12
CA TYR A 153 17.12 17.26 -0.10
C TYR A 153 17.98 17.35 1.17
N PRO A 154 18.53 16.24 1.67
CA PRO A 154 19.56 16.33 2.70
C PRO A 154 20.72 17.12 2.07
N SER A 155 20.98 18.33 2.59
CA SER A 155 22.18 19.08 2.22
C SER A 155 23.37 18.17 2.50
N SER A 156 24.07 17.77 1.43
CA SER A 156 25.34 17.05 1.53
C SER A 156 26.28 17.89 2.38
N ARG A 157 26.62 17.39 3.59
CA ARG A 157 27.77 17.88 4.34
C ARG A 157 28.95 17.01 3.99
#